data_12ee164dde13927e6783d87dc780c5fe
#
_entry.id   12ee164dde13927e6783d87dc780c5fe
#
_cell.length_a   1.000
_cell.length_b   1.000
_cell.length_c   1.000
_cell.angle_alpha   90.00
_cell.angle_beta   90.00
_cell.angle_gamma   90.00
#
_symmetry.space_group_name_H-M   'P 1'
#
loop_
_entity.id
_entity.type
_entity.pdbx_description
1 polymer ?
#
loop_
_entity_poly.entity_id
_entity_poly.type
_entity_poly.pdbx_seq_one_letter_code
_entity_poly.pdbx_strand_id
1 'polypeptide(L)'
;MARTGRQAPRVARQYNEEHIIQATITANHSAVVRETEDHFKKQKTVNDHCNRLKEMIRWAHDNYREYYEQGVIELTEEQKADQKRYYKSTHDFVYNAINVDITKAFLGTKKYHPNKQTRSGKRVHYSFSHLRKFYDAILFGAYRAKSALPERYEIEMKTYLDSIKKEKTVAKKKGETEQREADPITFELYRLLCKIAIDAGNMFAWAFTVAQWSCMARSISIDDLTFGQISVASDSLVIEYCDSKSDQTGDKTTPKNCYANPYDYHVCIFTALGCYFCMNNETYMSERDTIFRNREAEPGTASHRYCNTIQRFYKRNKQKIDEYIRANHFHPHGTRKGAAIRASSGTTLPASLAAIANRGEWTVSMMFDVYLGFAEPGDQYLGRLLAGLDPNKGSFSCIPPHFTEGMENDDIKEAMELCFKGIMDKVDGDIVDIDDNGEINEDNAREDFGLRSNTKAMLLRCLGCMVHHSDELLKVISENNGAHPFASIPILTRPNLLHNLKQLITMEPSDRIQLATGIPPHVEAAKKLDELVDLVELERSERK
;
A
#
# COMPACT_ATOMS: atom_id res chain seq x y z
N MET A 1 -33.56 -54.38 22.64
CA MET A 1 -32.46 -55.17 22.05
C MET A 1 -31.30 -54.20 21.69
N ALA A 2 -30.30 -54.17 22.53
CA ALA A 2 -29.14 -53.33 22.37
C ALA A 2 -28.10 -54.06 21.53
N ARG A 3 -27.61 -53.43 20.42
CA ARG A 3 -26.50 -53.93 19.65
C ARG A 3 -25.20 -53.29 20.18
N THR A 4 -24.44 -54.08 20.91
CA THR A 4 -23.06 -53.81 21.30
C THR A 4 -22.13 -53.98 20.11
N GLY A 5 -21.64 -52.87 19.54
CA GLY A 5 -20.54 -52.88 18.54
C GLY A 5 -19.19 -52.97 19.27
N ARG A 6 -18.50 -54.08 19.15
CA ARG A 6 -17.11 -54.24 19.58
C ARG A 6 -16.20 -53.37 18.72
N GLN A 7 -15.56 -52.41 19.34
CA GLN A 7 -14.40 -51.74 18.73
C GLN A 7 -13.17 -52.67 18.82
N ALA A 8 -12.53 -52.94 17.68
CA ALA A 8 -11.26 -53.61 17.64
C ALA A 8 -10.16 -52.77 18.30
N PRO A 9 -9.21 -53.37 19.02
CA PRO A 9 -8.13 -52.57 19.63
C PRO A 9 -7.24 -51.98 18.55
N ARG A 10 -7.07 -50.64 18.62
CA ARG A 10 -6.04 -49.95 17.82
C ARG A 10 -4.69 -50.43 18.32
N VAL A 11 -3.98 -51.20 17.48
CA VAL A 11 -2.56 -51.48 17.65
C VAL A 11 -1.81 -50.18 17.55
N ALA A 12 -1.32 -49.69 18.68
CA ALA A 12 -0.37 -48.59 18.72
C ALA A 12 0.90 -49.05 18.01
N ARG A 13 1.15 -48.55 16.81
CA ARG A 13 2.47 -48.70 16.17
C ARG A 13 3.46 -47.92 17.05
N GLN A 14 4.27 -48.62 17.82
CA GLN A 14 5.50 -48.07 18.39
C GLN A 14 6.41 -47.75 17.21
N TYR A 15 6.38 -46.48 16.79
CA TYR A 15 7.41 -45.94 15.91
C TYR A 15 8.64 -45.72 16.77
N ASN A 16 9.73 -46.38 16.38
CA ASN A 16 11.02 -46.23 17.01
C ASN A 16 11.50 -44.78 16.76
N GLU A 17 11.50 -43.94 17.81
CA GLU A 17 11.83 -42.51 17.73
C GLU A 17 13.17 -42.24 17.05
N GLU A 18 14.16 -43.10 17.22
CA GLU A 18 15.46 -43.01 16.56
C GLU A 18 15.36 -43.17 15.01
N HIS A 19 14.47 -43.99 14.51
CA HIS A 19 14.27 -44.14 13.05
C HIS A 19 13.53 -42.95 12.43
N ILE A 20 12.66 -42.31 13.17
CA ILE A 20 11.97 -41.08 12.70
C ILE A 20 12.97 -39.93 12.64
N ILE A 21 13.85 -39.83 13.63
CA ILE A 21 14.89 -38.77 13.67
C ILE A 21 15.89 -38.95 12.51
N GLN A 22 16.33 -40.18 12.22
CA GLN A 22 17.23 -40.44 11.09
C GLN A 22 16.58 -40.31 9.71
N ALA A 23 15.31 -40.62 9.56
CA ALA A 23 14.60 -40.46 8.29
C ALA A 23 14.25 -38.99 7.97
N THR A 24 14.22 -38.12 9.00
CA THR A 24 13.86 -36.72 8.83
C THR A 24 15.05 -35.79 8.54
N ILE A 25 16.28 -36.31 8.69
CA ILE A 25 17.51 -35.54 8.46
C ILE A 25 18.21 -35.98 7.19
N THR A 26 17.54 -35.96 6.05
CA THR A 26 18.27 -35.81 4.78
C THR A 26 18.62 -34.32 4.62
N ALA A 27 19.81 -34.04 4.09
CA ALA A 27 20.30 -32.65 3.92
C ALA A 27 19.29 -31.72 3.22
N ASN A 28 18.46 -32.28 2.33
CA ASN A 28 17.41 -31.56 1.61
C ASN A 28 16.21 -31.17 2.52
N HIS A 29 15.78 -32.03 3.44
CA HIS A 29 14.68 -31.69 4.35
C HIS A 29 15.08 -30.57 5.32
N SER A 30 16.30 -30.56 5.81
CA SER A 30 16.77 -29.48 6.70
C SER A 30 16.92 -28.14 5.96
N ALA A 31 17.20 -28.15 4.66
CA ALA A 31 17.23 -26.94 3.83
C ALA A 31 15.82 -26.38 3.61
N VAL A 32 14.86 -27.22 3.23
CA VAL A 32 13.45 -26.82 3.03
C VAL A 32 12.81 -26.32 4.33
N VAL A 33 13.07 -26.98 5.47
CA VAL A 33 12.57 -26.52 6.77
C VAL A 33 13.17 -25.15 7.14
N ARG A 34 14.47 -24.95 6.91
CA ARG A 34 15.12 -23.64 7.15
C ARG A 34 14.58 -22.56 6.23
N GLU A 35 14.38 -22.86 4.97
CA GLU A 35 13.78 -21.93 4.00
C GLU A 35 12.38 -21.54 4.44
N THR A 36 11.54 -22.49 4.85
CA THR A 36 10.19 -22.22 5.38
C THR A 36 10.24 -21.41 6.69
N GLU A 37 11.16 -21.75 7.62
CA GLU A 37 11.35 -20.98 8.86
C GLU A 37 11.87 -19.56 8.60
N ASP A 38 12.68 -19.36 7.55
CA ASP A 38 13.20 -18.03 7.17
C ASP A 38 12.10 -17.14 6.55
N HIS A 39 11.05 -17.71 5.98
CA HIS A 39 9.87 -16.98 5.48
C HIS A 39 8.91 -16.53 6.60
N PHE A 40 9.10 -16.96 7.85
CA PHE A 40 8.24 -16.60 9.00
C PHE A 40 8.12 -15.08 9.22
N LYS A 41 9.15 -14.30 8.87
CA LYS A 41 9.10 -12.82 8.89
C LYS A 41 9.85 -12.24 7.71
N LYS A 42 9.33 -11.12 7.18
CA LYS A 42 10.05 -10.36 6.14
C LYS A 42 11.47 -10.02 6.60
N GLN A 43 12.46 -10.17 5.74
CA GLN A 43 13.89 -9.96 6.02
C GLN A 43 14.18 -8.62 6.70
N LYS A 44 13.46 -7.56 6.32
CA LYS A 44 13.55 -6.24 6.96
C LYS A 44 13.21 -6.29 8.46
N THR A 45 12.17 -7.05 8.83
CA THR A 45 11.76 -7.20 10.25
C THR A 45 12.80 -8.01 11.02
N VAL A 46 13.36 -9.05 10.40
CA VAL A 46 14.46 -9.83 10.97
C VAL A 46 15.66 -8.94 11.23
N ASN A 47 16.07 -8.15 10.25
CA ASN A 47 17.20 -7.21 10.38
C ASN A 47 16.95 -6.16 11.49
N ASP A 48 15.73 -5.63 11.59
CA ASP A 48 15.35 -4.69 12.64
C ASP A 48 15.46 -5.33 14.04
N HIS A 49 15.01 -6.58 14.22
CA HIS A 49 15.14 -7.32 15.47
C HIS A 49 16.61 -7.59 15.81
N CYS A 50 17.39 -8.08 14.83
CA CYS A 50 18.82 -8.33 15.02
C CYS A 50 19.59 -7.06 15.42
N ASN A 51 19.31 -5.91 14.79
CA ASN A 51 19.96 -4.65 15.12
C ASN A 51 19.62 -4.18 16.54
N ARG A 52 18.38 -4.35 16.99
CA ARG A 52 17.95 -4.02 18.35
C ARG A 52 18.56 -4.94 19.40
N LEU A 53 18.64 -6.24 19.11
CA LEU A 53 19.34 -7.19 19.96
C LEU A 53 20.82 -6.84 20.10
N LYS A 54 21.50 -6.55 18.99
CA LYS A 54 22.91 -6.11 19.01
C LYS A 54 23.11 -4.86 19.87
N GLU A 55 22.20 -3.88 19.76
CA GLU A 55 22.25 -2.65 20.56
C GLU A 55 22.11 -2.96 22.06
N MET A 56 21.13 -3.79 22.42
CA MET A 56 20.88 -4.17 23.81
C MET A 56 22.03 -5.01 24.39
N ILE A 57 22.50 -6.02 23.66
CA ILE A 57 23.61 -6.90 24.08
C ILE A 57 24.87 -6.06 24.32
N ARG A 58 25.20 -5.17 23.39
CA ARG A 58 26.36 -4.28 23.54
C ARG A 58 26.24 -3.42 24.79
N TRP A 59 25.08 -2.81 25.00
CA TRP A 59 24.84 -2.00 26.18
C TRP A 59 24.91 -2.84 27.46
N ALA A 60 24.35 -4.03 27.49
CA ALA A 60 24.38 -4.93 28.65
C ALA A 60 25.83 -5.34 28.99
N HIS A 61 26.61 -5.70 27.97
CA HIS A 61 28.03 -6.00 28.16
C HIS A 61 28.80 -4.81 28.73
N ASP A 62 28.58 -3.60 28.23
CA ASP A 62 29.31 -2.41 28.68
C ASP A 62 28.94 -2.00 30.14
N ASN A 63 27.70 -2.27 30.58
CA ASN A 63 27.18 -1.83 31.87
C ASN A 63 27.13 -2.92 32.96
N TYR A 64 27.18 -4.19 32.57
CA TYR A 64 27.10 -5.34 33.47
C TYR A 64 28.25 -6.33 33.21
N ARG A 65 29.42 -5.84 32.91
CA ARG A 65 30.58 -6.63 32.50
C ARG A 65 30.93 -7.71 33.52
N GLU A 66 30.97 -7.36 34.82
CA GLU A 66 31.25 -8.32 35.91
C GLU A 66 30.22 -9.47 35.96
N TYR A 67 28.94 -9.19 35.67
CA TYR A 67 27.88 -10.21 35.60
C TYR A 67 28.14 -11.21 34.48
N TYR A 68 28.63 -10.75 33.34
CA TYR A 68 28.96 -11.59 32.19
C TYR A 68 30.30 -12.31 32.36
N GLU A 69 31.28 -11.71 33.05
CA GLU A 69 32.59 -12.31 33.32
C GLU A 69 32.54 -13.36 34.44
N GLN A 70 31.55 -13.34 35.33
CA GLN A 70 31.38 -14.31 36.43
C GLN A 70 30.74 -15.65 36.02
N GLY A 71 30.76 -15.99 34.74
CA GLY A 71 30.32 -17.32 34.24
C GLY A 71 28.85 -17.49 34.01
N VAL A 72 28.04 -16.42 34.01
CA VAL A 72 26.64 -16.47 33.61
C VAL A 72 26.51 -16.65 32.09
N ILE A 73 27.53 -16.24 31.34
CA ILE A 73 27.72 -16.54 29.92
C ILE A 73 29.16 -17.04 29.75
N GLU A 74 29.33 -18.35 29.58
CA GLU A 74 30.62 -18.92 29.17
C GLU A 74 30.88 -18.57 27.71
N LEU A 75 31.58 -17.47 27.47
CA LEU A 75 32.14 -17.16 26.18
C LEU A 75 33.35 -18.07 25.93
N THR A 76 33.42 -18.69 24.77
CA THR A 76 34.66 -19.38 24.34
C THR A 76 35.77 -18.36 24.18
N GLU A 77 37.04 -18.78 24.31
CA GLU A 77 38.20 -17.88 24.13
C GLU A 77 38.21 -17.23 22.73
N GLU A 78 37.70 -17.92 21.73
CA GLU A 78 37.51 -17.40 20.35
C GLU A 78 36.46 -16.30 20.30
N GLN A 79 35.36 -16.45 21.03
CA GLN A 79 34.31 -15.43 21.15
C GLN A 79 34.74 -14.20 21.94
N LYS A 80 35.61 -14.40 22.96
CA LYS A 80 36.24 -13.29 23.71
C LYS A 80 37.24 -12.51 22.86
N ALA A 81 37.98 -13.19 21.98
CA ALA A 81 38.94 -12.57 21.07
C ALA A 81 38.29 -11.77 19.96
N ASP A 82 37.08 -12.16 19.50
CA ASP A 82 36.37 -11.51 18.42
C ASP A 82 34.99 -10.96 18.85
N GLN A 83 34.99 -9.97 19.75
CA GLN A 83 33.79 -9.30 20.24
C GLN A 83 32.93 -8.74 19.11
N LYS A 84 33.52 -8.28 17.98
CA LYS A 84 32.77 -7.82 16.80
C LYS A 84 32.03 -8.95 16.12
N ARG A 85 32.62 -10.15 16.06
CA ARG A 85 32.02 -11.34 15.45
C ARG A 85 30.92 -11.90 16.33
N TYR A 86 31.12 -11.91 17.64
CA TYR A 86 30.12 -12.30 18.64
C TYR A 86 28.83 -11.46 18.50
N TYR A 87 28.94 -10.16 18.32
CA TYR A 87 27.78 -9.28 18.10
C TYR A 87 27.15 -9.40 16.70
N LYS A 88 27.78 -10.09 15.77
CA LYS A 88 27.20 -10.35 14.44
C LYS A 88 26.24 -11.53 14.45
N SER A 89 26.46 -12.51 15.30
CA SER A 89 25.64 -13.73 15.39
C SER A 89 24.70 -13.64 16.58
N THR A 90 23.40 -13.51 16.34
CA THR A 90 22.36 -13.61 17.38
C THR A 90 22.14 -15.06 17.82
N HIS A 91 22.75 -16.03 17.15
CA HIS A 91 22.63 -17.45 17.44
C HIS A 91 23.43 -17.88 18.66
N ASP A 92 24.50 -17.14 18.98
CA ASP A 92 25.40 -17.47 20.09
C ASP A 92 25.02 -16.77 21.41
N PHE A 93 23.91 -16.03 21.42
CA PHE A 93 23.46 -15.31 22.58
C PHE A 93 22.67 -16.20 23.55
N VAL A 94 23.10 -16.26 24.80
CA VAL A 94 22.46 -17.07 25.83
C VAL A 94 21.28 -16.32 26.44
N TYR A 95 20.07 -16.57 25.96
CA TYR A 95 18.86 -15.84 26.35
C TYR A 95 18.47 -16.04 27.83
N ASN A 96 18.85 -17.15 28.45
CA ASN A 96 18.65 -17.38 29.87
C ASN A 96 19.46 -16.44 30.78
N ALA A 97 20.51 -15.80 30.26
CA ALA A 97 21.26 -14.76 30.96
C ALA A 97 20.61 -13.37 30.87
N ILE A 98 19.62 -13.19 30.00
CA ILE A 98 18.83 -11.95 29.97
C ILE A 98 17.83 -12.00 31.13
N ASN A 99 18.06 -11.20 32.15
CA ASN A 99 17.10 -11.05 33.23
C ASN A 99 16.21 -9.81 33.04
N VAL A 100 15.13 -9.75 33.83
CA VAL A 100 14.17 -8.67 33.80
C VAL A 100 14.80 -7.33 34.16
N ASP A 101 15.71 -7.30 35.13
CA ASP A 101 16.29 -6.07 35.65
C ASP A 101 17.25 -5.43 34.63
N ILE A 102 18.07 -6.22 33.93
CA ILE A 102 18.92 -5.75 32.85
C ILE A 102 18.06 -5.16 31.72
N THR A 103 16.96 -5.83 31.36
CA THR A 103 16.05 -5.33 30.31
C THR A 103 15.36 -4.04 30.75
N LYS A 104 14.87 -3.96 31.98
CA LYS A 104 14.25 -2.73 32.54
C LYS A 104 15.25 -1.59 32.58
N ALA A 105 16.48 -1.84 33.02
CA ALA A 105 17.54 -0.85 33.06
C ALA A 105 17.88 -0.32 31.66
N PHE A 106 18.04 -1.21 30.68
CA PHE A 106 18.27 -0.83 29.29
C PHE A 106 17.11 0.02 28.74
N LEU A 107 15.86 -0.41 28.90
CA LEU A 107 14.69 0.36 28.45
C LEU A 107 14.60 1.72 29.15
N GLY A 108 15.05 1.80 30.41
CA GLY A 108 15.19 3.05 31.16
C GLY A 108 16.12 4.05 30.47
N THR A 109 17.27 3.60 29.95
CA THR A 109 18.19 4.46 29.18
C THR A 109 17.59 4.95 27.87
N LYS A 110 16.65 4.19 27.29
CA LYS A 110 15.92 4.53 26.04
C LYS A 110 14.64 5.32 26.27
N LYS A 111 14.37 5.78 27.50
CA LYS A 111 13.16 6.52 27.82
C LYS A 111 13.06 7.84 27.05
N TYR A 112 14.17 8.53 26.88
CA TYR A 112 14.26 9.83 26.22
C TYR A 112 15.11 9.79 24.96
N HIS A 113 14.71 10.59 23.97
CA HIS A 113 15.50 10.76 22.76
C HIS A 113 16.77 11.57 23.09
N PRO A 114 17.99 11.12 22.72
CA PRO A 114 19.22 11.78 23.12
C PRO A 114 19.33 13.23 22.63
N ASN A 115 18.85 13.51 21.42
CA ASN A 115 19.09 14.76 20.71
C ASN A 115 17.81 15.57 20.42
N LYS A 116 16.67 15.26 21.06
CA LYS A 116 15.41 15.99 20.82
C LYS A 116 14.90 16.62 22.09
N GLN A 117 14.49 17.89 21.96
CA GLN A 117 13.82 18.62 23.00
C GLN A 117 12.48 19.14 22.48
N THR A 118 11.50 19.29 23.37
CA THR A 118 10.24 19.97 23.11
C THR A 118 10.49 21.47 22.90
N ARG A 119 9.50 22.21 22.40
CA ARG A 119 9.57 23.68 22.30
C ARG A 119 9.84 24.35 23.65
N SER A 120 9.49 23.70 24.76
CA SER A 120 9.74 24.16 26.13
C SER A 120 11.08 23.69 26.71
N GLY A 121 11.98 23.12 25.92
CA GLY A 121 13.31 22.66 26.35
C GLY A 121 13.33 21.33 27.10
N LYS A 122 12.18 20.64 27.28
CA LYS A 122 12.13 19.32 27.92
C LYS A 122 12.56 18.22 26.98
N ARG A 123 13.13 17.14 27.51
CA ARG A 123 13.52 15.96 26.73
C ARG A 123 12.31 15.27 26.13
N VAL A 124 12.39 14.92 24.85
CA VAL A 124 11.32 14.20 24.14
C VAL A 124 11.39 12.72 24.48
N HIS A 125 10.28 12.16 24.94
CA HIS A 125 10.15 10.72 25.15
C HIS A 125 10.16 9.93 23.82
N TYR A 126 10.83 8.78 23.79
CA TYR A 126 10.58 7.81 22.73
C TYR A 126 9.13 7.30 22.76
N SER A 127 8.58 6.92 21.61
CA SER A 127 7.25 6.33 21.56
C SER A 127 7.22 5.00 22.34
N PHE A 128 6.07 4.66 22.90
CA PHE A 128 5.87 3.33 23.54
C PHE A 128 6.19 2.19 22.56
N SER A 129 5.73 2.32 21.33
CA SER A 129 5.98 1.34 20.27
C SER A 129 7.49 1.16 19.98
N HIS A 130 8.31 2.21 20.12
CA HIS A 130 9.76 2.09 19.97
C HIS A 130 10.38 1.23 21.07
N LEU A 131 9.97 1.44 22.32
CA LEU A 131 10.47 0.66 23.44
C LEU A 131 9.98 -0.79 23.38
N ARG A 132 8.73 -0.99 23.00
CA ARG A 132 8.16 -2.33 22.82
C ARG A 132 8.93 -3.17 21.79
N LYS A 133 9.42 -2.57 20.73
CA LYS A 133 10.19 -3.28 19.70
C LYS A 133 11.46 -3.93 20.23
N PHE A 134 12.07 -3.44 21.29
CA PHE A 134 13.20 -4.11 21.92
C PHE A 134 12.76 -5.40 22.63
N TYR A 135 11.65 -5.34 23.35
CA TYR A 135 11.06 -6.53 23.96
C TYR A 135 10.65 -7.57 22.90
N ASP A 136 9.98 -7.14 21.83
CA ASP A 136 9.60 -8.02 20.71
C ASP A 136 10.85 -8.64 20.04
N ALA A 137 11.98 -7.92 19.98
CA ALA A 137 13.24 -8.43 19.45
C ALA A 137 13.86 -9.52 20.36
N ILE A 138 13.73 -9.38 21.68
CA ILE A 138 14.21 -10.40 22.64
C ILE A 138 13.40 -11.69 22.48
N LEU A 139 12.06 -11.57 22.44
CA LEU A 139 11.18 -12.74 22.22
C LEU A 139 11.51 -13.44 20.89
N PHE A 140 11.68 -12.66 19.83
CA PHE A 140 12.05 -13.18 18.52
C PHE A 140 13.40 -13.90 18.53
N GLY A 141 14.39 -13.33 19.19
CA GLY A 141 15.72 -13.92 19.29
C GLY A 141 15.71 -15.21 20.12
N ALA A 142 15.01 -15.23 21.26
CA ALA A 142 14.85 -16.42 22.09
C ALA A 142 14.16 -17.55 21.30
N TYR A 143 13.09 -17.23 20.57
CA TYR A 143 12.42 -18.18 19.69
C TYR A 143 13.36 -18.78 18.64
N ARG A 144 14.11 -17.95 17.92
CA ARG A 144 15.07 -18.44 16.90
C ARG A 144 16.21 -19.27 17.48
N ALA A 145 16.69 -18.89 18.66
CA ALA A 145 17.74 -19.62 19.36
C ALA A 145 17.24 -20.90 20.04
N LYS A 146 15.92 -21.17 20.00
CA LYS A 146 15.28 -22.27 20.73
C LYS A 146 15.65 -22.28 22.21
N SER A 147 15.87 -21.07 22.80
CA SER A 147 16.25 -20.85 24.19
C SER A 147 15.05 -20.38 25.00
N ALA A 148 14.89 -20.92 26.20
CA ALA A 148 13.90 -20.43 27.14
C ALA A 148 14.35 -19.09 27.75
N LEU A 149 13.41 -18.16 27.93
CA LEU A 149 13.62 -16.99 28.75
C LEU A 149 13.44 -17.36 30.24
N PRO A 150 14.02 -16.57 31.18
CA PRO A 150 13.83 -16.79 32.61
C PRO A 150 12.35 -16.89 32.98
N GLU A 151 12.07 -17.71 34.01
CA GLU A 151 10.71 -17.85 34.53
C GLU A 151 10.11 -16.47 34.86
N ARG A 152 8.84 -16.25 34.54
CA ARG A 152 8.10 -15.00 34.75
C ARG A 152 8.57 -13.79 33.94
N TYR A 153 9.61 -13.93 33.09
CA TYR A 153 10.16 -12.81 32.31
C TYR A 153 9.07 -12.07 31.51
N GLU A 154 8.23 -12.80 30.80
CA GLU A 154 7.17 -12.20 29.97
C GLU A 154 6.13 -11.47 30.82
N ILE A 155 5.73 -12.02 31.95
CA ILE A 155 4.72 -11.43 32.86
C ILE A 155 5.26 -10.12 33.45
N GLU A 156 6.48 -10.13 33.94
CA GLU A 156 7.08 -8.96 34.56
C GLU A 156 7.39 -7.86 33.55
N MET A 157 7.87 -8.23 32.37
CA MET A 157 8.12 -7.27 31.29
C MET A 157 6.81 -6.65 30.76
N LYS A 158 5.73 -7.44 30.64
CA LYS A 158 4.41 -6.92 30.28
C LYS A 158 3.93 -5.88 31.30
N THR A 159 4.05 -6.19 32.59
CA THR A 159 3.68 -5.26 33.69
C THR A 159 4.50 -3.97 33.62
N TYR A 160 5.81 -4.08 33.39
CA TYR A 160 6.70 -2.92 33.26
C TYR A 160 6.37 -2.05 32.03
N LEU A 161 6.10 -2.68 30.88
CA LEU A 161 5.70 -1.98 29.66
C LEU A 161 4.35 -1.25 29.83
N ASP A 162 3.39 -1.86 30.55
CA ASP A 162 2.13 -1.22 30.87
C ASP A 162 2.32 0.01 31.78
N SER A 163 3.26 -0.06 32.71
CA SER A 163 3.65 1.08 33.55
C SER A 163 4.26 2.23 32.72
N ILE A 164 5.15 1.92 31.78
CA ILE A 164 5.69 2.90 30.82
C ILE A 164 4.57 3.54 30.00
N LYS A 165 3.60 2.74 29.54
CA LYS A 165 2.46 3.24 28.77
C LYS A 165 1.61 4.23 29.59
N LYS A 166 1.36 3.92 30.88
CA LYS A 166 0.65 4.81 31.79
C LYS A 166 1.44 6.10 32.04
N GLU A 167 2.74 6.02 32.31
CA GLU A 167 3.61 7.17 32.49
C GLU A 167 3.57 8.11 31.27
N LYS A 168 3.65 7.56 30.07
CA LYS A 168 3.55 8.36 28.83
C LYS A 168 2.18 9.01 28.65
N THR A 169 1.12 8.37 29.09
CA THR A 169 -0.21 8.96 29.06
C THR A 169 -0.29 10.17 29.99
N VAL A 170 0.34 10.11 31.17
CA VAL A 170 0.44 11.24 32.09
C VAL A 170 1.29 12.36 31.50
N ALA A 171 2.44 12.03 30.92
CA ALA A 171 3.31 13.00 30.25
C ALA A 171 2.59 13.71 29.06
N LYS A 172 1.78 12.96 28.30
CA LYS A 172 0.93 13.54 27.23
C LYS A 172 -0.07 14.55 27.79
N LYS A 173 -0.75 14.20 28.88
CA LYS A 173 -1.69 15.12 29.54
C LYS A 173 -1.02 16.41 30.05
N LYS A 174 0.25 16.34 30.43
CA LYS A 174 1.07 17.49 30.87
C LYS A 174 1.71 18.29 29.73
N GLY A 175 1.47 17.90 28.47
CA GLY A 175 2.10 18.54 27.30
C GLY A 175 3.60 18.27 27.17
N GLU A 176 4.11 17.21 27.83
CA GLU A 176 5.54 16.83 27.84
C GLU A 176 5.92 15.87 26.72
N THR A 177 4.96 15.48 25.87
CA THR A 177 5.20 14.63 24.70
C THR A 177 4.74 15.34 23.44
N GLU A 178 5.52 15.30 22.38
CA GLU A 178 5.06 15.72 21.06
C GLU A 178 3.98 14.75 20.54
N GLN A 179 2.90 15.30 20.04
CA GLN A 179 1.91 14.51 19.33
C GLN A 179 2.51 14.13 17.96
N ARG A 180 2.75 12.82 17.75
CA ARG A 180 3.45 12.31 16.55
C ARG A 180 2.52 11.62 15.55
N GLU A 181 1.21 11.71 15.78
CA GLU A 181 0.27 11.18 14.81
C GLU A 181 0.17 12.15 13.63
N ALA A 182 0.32 11.60 12.42
CA ALA A 182 0.10 12.38 11.21
C ALA A 182 -1.34 12.91 11.20
N ASP A 183 -1.50 14.19 10.86
CA ASP A 183 -2.81 14.75 10.57
C ASP A 183 -3.43 14.02 9.38
N PRO A 184 -4.75 13.79 9.37
CA PRO A 184 -5.42 13.31 8.19
C PRO A 184 -5.29 14.33 7.06
N ILE A 185 -4.96 13.86 5.87
CA ILE A 185 -5.00 14.68 4.67
C ILE A 185 -6.46 14.74 4.22
N THR A 186 -7.11 15.89 4.35
CA THR A 186 -8.50 16.07 3.88
C THR A 186 -8.60 15.94 2.37
N PHE A 187 -9.79 15.79 1.81
CA PHE A 187 -9.96 15.69 0.35
C PHE A 187 -9.45 16.94 -0.37
N GLU A 188 -9.71 18.11 0.21
CA GLU A 188 -9.25 19.41 -0.32
C GLU A 188 -7.73 19.50 -0.31
N LEU A 189 -7.08 19.05 0.76
CA LEU A 189 -5.61 18.99 0.85
C LEU A 189 -5.04 17.93 -0.13
N TYR A 190 -5.69 16.78 -0.27
CA TYR A 190 -5.32 15.78 -1.26
C TYR A 190 -5.35 16.35 -2.69
N ARG A 191 -6.45 17.03 -3.05
CA ARG A 191 -6.59 17.72 -4.34
C ARG A 191 -5.51 18.80 -4.54
N LEU A 192 -5.22 19.59 -3.49
CA LEU A 192 -4.14 20.57 -3.51
C LEU A 192 -2.77 19.93 -3.72
N LEU A 193 -2.48 18.79 -3.09
CA LEU A 193 -1.21 18.07 -3.28
C LEU A 193 -1.08 17.53 -4.70
N CYS A 194 -2.16 17.02 -5.30
CA CYS A 194 -2.18 16.63 -6.71
C CYS A 194 -1.88 17.83 -7.61
N LYS A 195 -2.54 18.98 -7.37
CA LYS A 195 -2.25 20.21 -8.10
C LYS A 195 -0.79 20.65 -7.95
N ILE A 196 -0.25 20.68 -6.74
CA ILE A 196 1.17 21.03 -6.51
C ILE A 196 2.11 20.07 -7.25
N ALA A 197 1.77 18.78 -7.32
CA ALA A 197 2.56 17.79 -8.05
C ALA A 197 2.53 18.05 -9.56
N ILE A 198 1.38 18.37 -10.11
CA ILE A 198 1.20 18.77 -11.52
C ILE A 198 1.98 20.05 -11.80
N ASP A 199 1.73 21.12 -11.04
CA ASP A 199 2.41 22.42 -11.21
C ASP A 199 3.94 22.30 -11.10
N ALA A 200 4.44 21.33 -10.35
CA ALA A 200 5.86 21.00 -10.23
C ALA A 200 6.38 20.08 -11.35
N GLY A 201 5.56 19.67 -12.29
CA GLY A 201 5.90 18.70 -13.34
C GLY A 201 6.26 17.30 -12.81
N ASN A 202 5.82 16.94 -11.61
CA ASN A 202 6.18 15.67 -10.99
C ASN A 202 5.06 14.64 -11.13
N MET A 203 5.01 14.01 -12.30
CA MET A 203 3.98 13.02 -12.64
C MET A 203 4.00 11.79 -11.75
N PHE A 204 5.21 11.38 -11.31
CA PHE A 204 5.35 10.29 -10.34
C PHE A 204 4.62 10.60 -9.02
N ALA A 205 4.84 11.79 -8.45
CA ALA A 205 4.20 12.16 -7.19
C ALA A 205 2.69 12.30 -7.35
N TRP A 206 2.22 12.81 -8.49
CA TRP A 206 0.80 12.90 -8.81
C TRP A 206 0.15 11.52 -8.89
N ALA A 207 0.62 10.66 -9.78
CA ALA A 207 0.07 9.32 -9.98
C ALA A 207 0.13 8.47 -8.70
N PHE A 208 1.24 8.53 -7.96
CA PHE A 208 1.40 7.82 -6.68
C PHE A 208 0.40 8.32 -5.62
N THR A 209 0.21 9.65 -5.51
CA THR A 209 -0.75 10.25 -4.57
C THR A 209 -2.17 9.80 -4.87
N VAL A 210 -2.56 9.83 -6.16
CA VAL A 210 -3.91 9.44 -6.59
C VAL A 210 -4.14 7.94 -6.37
N ALA A 211 -3.18 7.09 -6.74
CA ALA A 211 -3.27 5.64 -6.51
C ALA A 211 -3.36 5.31 -5.01
N GLN A 212 -2.52 5.93 -4.17
CA GLN A 212 -2.54 5.72 -2.72
C GLN A 212 -3.87 6.14 -2.08
N TRP A 213 -4.43 7.27 -2.50
CA TRP A 213 -5.71 7.76 -2.02
C TRP A 213 -6.86 6.85 -2.47
N SER A 214 -6.96 6.56 -3.76
CA SER A 214 -8.04 5.75 -4.34
C SER A 214 -8.08 4.34 -3.74
N CYS A 215 -6.93 3.72 -3.49
CA CYS A 215 -6.85 2.41 -2.86
C CYS A 215 -6.95 2.45 -1.32
N MET A 216 -7.02 3.61 -0.66
CA MET A 216 -6.81 3.73 0.79
C MET A 216 -5.53 3.00 1.27
N ALA A 217 -4.51 2.94 0.43
CA ALA A 217 -3.36 2.07 0.61
C ALA A 217 -2.28 2.66 1.53
N ARG A 218 -1.46 1.77 2.10
CA ARG A 218 -0.14 2.17 2.63
C ARG A 218 0.78 2.48 1.47
N SER A 219 1.72 3.43 1.64
CA SER A 219 2.68 3.74 0.57
C SER A 219 3.46 2.50 0.11
N ILE A 220 3.76 1.57 1.02
CA ILE A 220 4.48 0.34 0.69
C ILE A 220 3.65 -0.62 -0.18
N SER A 221 2.33 -0.65 -0.02
CA SER A 221 1.47 -1.49 -0.86
C SER A 221 1.36 -0.95 -2.30
N ILE A 222 1.54 0.36 -2.48
CA ILE A 222 1.61 0.99 -3.81
C ILE A 222 3.02 0.83 -4.42
N ASP A 223 4.05 0.69 -3.60
CA ASP A 223 5.43 0.48 -4.01
C ASP A 223 5.59 -0.81 -4.83
N ASP A 224 4.92 -1.86 -4.36
CA ASP A 224 5.02 -3.21 -4.92
C ASP A 224 3.93 -3.49 -6.00
N LEU A 225 3.09 -2.51 -6.37
CA LEU A 225 2.01 -2.66 -7.33
C LEU A 225 2.54 -2.90 -8.75
N THR A 226 2.11 -4.00 -9.39
CA THR A 226 2.48 -4.39 -10.75
C THR A 226 1.31 -4.23 -11.73
N PHE A 227 1.59 -4.29 -13.04
CA PHE A 227 0.53 -4.28 -14.06
C PHE A 227 -0.41 -5.46 -13.94
N GLY A 228 0.10 -6.67 -13.62
CA GLY A 228 -0.71 -7.87 -13.44
C GLY A 228 -1.70 -7.81 -12.26
N GLN A 229 -1.56 -6.81 -11.39
CA GLN A 229 -2.46 -6.57 -10.27
C GLN A 229 -3.54 -5.51 -10.57
N ILE A 230 -3.62 -5.06 -11.81
CA ILE A 230 -4.65 -4.12 -12.28
C ILE A 230 -5.46 -4.77 -13.38
N SER A 231 -6.76 -4.82 -13.19
CA SER A 231 -7.73 -5.24 -14.20
C SER A 231 -8.75 -4.14 -14.45
N VAL A 232 -9.53 -4.30 -15.52
CA VAL A 232 -10.61 -3.37 -15.87
C VAL A 232 -11.94 -4.07 -15.65
N ALA A 233 -12.73 -3.55 -14.73
CA ALA A 233 -14.14 -3.88 -14.64
C ALA A 233 -14.95 -3.00 -15.59
N SER A 234 -16.28 -3.14 -15.57
CA SER A 234 -17.18 -2.40 -16.48
C SER A 234 -16.87 -0.89 -16.46
N ASP A 235 -16.89 -0.25 -15.28
CA ASP A 235 -16.76 1.20 -15.13
C ASP A 235 -15.63 1.62 -14.16
N SER A 236 -14.75 0.70 -13.76
CA SER A 236 -13.68 0.97 -12.82
C SER A 236 -12.38 0.27 -13.18
N LEU A 237 -11.27 0.73 -12.59
CA LEU A 237 -10.07 -0.09 -12.42
C LEU A 237 -10.23 -0.91 -11.15
N VAL A 238 -9.93 -2.19 -11.22
CA VAL A 238 -9.86 -3.08 -10.07
C VAL A 238 -8.38 -3.31 -9.75
N ILE A 239 -7.98 -2.93 -8.55
CA ILE A 239 -6.60 -3.05 -8.09
C ILE A 239 -6.55 -4.08 -6.97
N GLU A 240 -5.78 -5.15 -7.18
CA GLU A 240 -5.56 -6.24 -6.23
C GLU A 240 -4.07 -6.39 -5.95
N TYR A 241 -3.64 -6.01 -4.75
CA TYR A 241 -2.28 -6.28 -4.33
C TYR A 241 -2.25 -7.35 -3.24
N CYS A 242 -1.47 -8.40 -3.51
CA CYS A 242 -1.49 -9.65 -2.75
C CYS A 242 -0.76 -9.61 -1.42
N ASP A 243 -0.02 -8.56 -1.09
CA ASP A 243 0.86 -8.56 0.07
C ASP A 243 0.65 -7.32 0.94
N SER A 244 -0.18 -7.45 1.95
CA SER A 244 -0.36 -6.39 2.93
C SER A 244 0.34 -6.72 4.25
N LYS A 245 0.62 -5.68 5.05
CA LYS A 245 1.21 -5.86 6.39
C LYS A 245 0.32 -6.68 7.33
N SER A 246 -0.98 -6.71 7.10
CA SER A 246 -2.00 -7.41 7.88
C SER A 246 -2.30 -8.80 7.33
N ASP A 247 -1.95 -9.05 6.08
CA ASP A 247 -2.13 -10.33 5.39
C ASP A 247 -0.87 -10.61 4.58
N GLN A 248 0.05 -11.38 5.15
CA GLN A 248 1.33 -11.75 4.53
C GLN A 248 1.21 -13.02 3.70
N THR A 249 0.09 -13.73 3.81
CA THR A 249 -0.20 -14.95 3.05
C THR A 249 -0.96 -14.67 1.76
N GLY A 250 -1.58 -13.48 1.64
CA GLY A 250 -2.40 -13.12 0.48
C GLY A 250 -3.81 -13.73 0.51
N ASP A 251 -4.19 -14.43 1.60
CA ASP A 251 -5.48 -15.14 1.69
C ASP A 251 -6.69 -14.18 1.78
N LYS A 252 -6.45 -12.91 2.12
CA LYS A 252 -7.49 -11.90 2.35
C LYS A 252 -7.41 -10.72 1.38
N THR A 253 -6.85 -10.94 0.21
CA THR A 253 -6.79 -9.90 -0.82
C THR A 253 -8.20 -9.50 -1.23
N THR A 254 -8.52 -8.22 -1.12
CA THR A 254 -9.81 -7.68 -1.55
C THR A 254 -9.60 -6.75 -2.74
N PRO A 255 -10.33 -6.95 -3.84
CA PRO A 255 -10.30 -6.04 -4.99
C PRO A 255 -10.76 -4.64 -4.58
N LYS A 256 -10.16 -3.62 -5.18
CA LYS A 256 -10.43 -2.21 -4.89
C LYS A 256 -10.87 -1.53 -6.18
N ASN A 257 -12.16 -1.22 -6.27
CA ASN A 257 -12.74 -0.54 -7.42
C ASN A 257 -12.36 0.95 -7.39
N CYS A 258 -11.56 1.40 -8.34
CA CYS A 258 -11.08 2.78 -8.45
C CYS A 258 -11.74 3.45 -9.67
N TYR A 259 -12.39 4.59 -9.43
CA TYR A 259 -13.21 5.28 -10.42
C TYR A 259 -12.53 6.51 -11.01
N ALA A 260 -12.85 6.82 -12.26
CA ALA A 260 -12.49 8.08 -12.87
C ALA A 260 -13.24 9.24 -12.21
N ASN A 261 -12.66 10.42 -12.26
CA ASN A 261 -13.40 11.66 -12.03
C ASN A 261 -13.39 12.49 -13.34
N PRO A 262 -14.48 12.48 -14.10
CA PRO A 262 -14.54 13.23 -15.35
C PRO A 262 -14.67 14.74 -15.17
N TYR A 263 -14.87 15.22 -13.94
CA TYR A 263 -15.09 16.62 -13.61
C TYR A 263 -13.84 17.29 -12.98
N ASP A 264 -12.84 16.49 -12.57
CA ASP A 264 -11.62 17.01 -11.93
C ASP A 264 -10.40 16.13 -12.24
N TYR A 265 -9.65 16.51 -13.26
CA TYR A 265 -8.47 15.75 -13.71
C TYR A 265 -7.39 15.62 -12.64
N HIS A 266 -7.31 16.55 -11.68
CA HIS A 266 -6.30 16.49 -10.61
C HIS A 266 -6.39 15.20 -9.79
N VAL A 267 -7.61 14.69 -9.60
CA VAL A 267 -7.90 13.51 -8.76
C VAL A 267 -8.34 12.28 -9.57
N CYS A 268 -8.38 12.39 -10.90
CA CYS A 268 -8.75 11.29 -11.78
C CYS A 268 -7.60 10.27 -11.88
N ILE A 269 -7.82 9.05 -11.39
CA ILE A 269 -6.80 7.99 -11.37
C ILE A 269 -6.39 7.57 -12.80
N PHE A 270 -7.34 7.50 -13.72
CA PHE A 270 -7.06 7.12 -15.11
C PHE A 270 -6.18 8.14 -15.82
N THR A 271 -6.48 9.43 -15.65
CA THR A 271 -5.67 10.50 -16.24
C THR A 271 -4.27 10.55 -15.63
N ALA A 272 -4.19 10.41 -14.29
CA ALA A 272 -2.90 10.45 -13.60
C ALA A 272 -1.99 9.26 -13.99
N LEU A 273 -2.54 8.05 -14.04
CA LEU A 273 -1.80 6.86 -14.48
C LEU A 273 -1.47 6.94 -15.98
N GLY A 274 -2.41 7.37 -16.82
CA GLY A 274 -2.20 7.51 -18.26
C GLY A 274 -1.05 8.46 -18.60
N CYS A 275 -1.06 9.66 -18.01
CA CYS A 275 0.06 10.61 -18.17
C CYS A 275 1.38 10.03 -17.64
N TYR A 276 1.35 9.34 -16.50
CA TYR A 276 2.54 8.72 -15.93
C TYR A 276 3.10 7.61 -16.83
N PHE A 277 2.26 6.72 -17.33
CA PHE A 277 2.66 5.62 -18.23
C PHE A 277 3.19 6.15 -19.57
N CYS A 278 2.50 7.10 -20.16
CA CYS A 278 2.94 7.71 -21.41
C CYS A 278 4.36 8.28 -21.33
N MET A 279 4.69 8.92 -20.22
CA MET A 279 6.01 9.52 -20.00
C MET A 279 7.09 8.53 -19.54
N ASN A 280 6.73 7.31 -19.21
CA ASN A 280 7.65 6.27 -18.73
C ASN A 280 7.53 4.95 -19.52
N ASN A 281 6.90 4.97 -20.69
CA ASN A 281 6.56 3.77 -21.45
C ASN A 281 7.76 2.89 -21.82
N GLU A 282 8.92 3.51 -22.08
CA GLU A 282 10.16 2.82 -22.47
C GLU A 282 10.89 2.14 -21.27
N THR A 283 10.44 2.39 -20.03
CA THR A 283 11.16 1.92 -18.84
C THR A 283 10.72 0.55 -18.36
N TYR A 284 9.62 0.03 -18.86
CA TYR A 284 9.07 -1.26 -18.43
C TYR A 284 9.62 -2.40 -19.28
N MET A 285 9.90 -3.53 -18.59
CA MET A 285 10.46 -4.74 -19.21
C MET A 285 9.46 -5.88 -19.30
N SER A 286 8.47 -5.92 -18.37
CA SER A 286 7.43 -6.94 -18.31
C SER A 286 6.20 -6.44 -17.53
N GLU A 287 5.09 -7.16 -17.65
CA GLU A 287 3.88 -6.92 -16.85
C GLU A 287 4.07 -7.20 -15.33
N ARG A 288 5.09 -7.98 -14.98
CA ARG A 288 5.47 -8.26 -13.59
C ARG A 288 6.26 -7.12 -12.96
N ASP A 289 6.64 -6.13 -13.75
CA ASP A 289 7.34 -4.95 -13.23
C ASP A 289 6.42 -4.09 -12.38
N THR A 290 7.00 -3.51 -11.32
CA THR A 290 6.27 -2.55 -10.50
C THR A 290 5.97 -1.28 -11.30
N ILE A 291 4.74 -0.77 -11.16
CA ILE A 291 4.29 0.45 -11.86
C ILE A 291 5.18 1.64 -11.52
N PHE A 292 5.48 1.81 -10.22
CA PHE A 292 6.29 2.91 -9.73
C PHE A 292 7.74 2.48 -9.51
N ARG A 293 8.46 2.24 -10.61
CA ARG A 293 9.84 1.74 -10.55
C ARG A 293 10.80 2.68 -9.85
N ASN A 294 11.80 2.08 -9.22
CA ASN A 294 12.96 2.80 -8.72
C ASN A 294 13.86 3.17 -9.91
N ARG A 295 14.32 4.42 -9.94
CA ARG A 295 15.35 4.84 -10.89
C ARG A 295 16.72 4.57 -10.28
N GLU A 296 17.68 4.10 -11.07
CA GLU A 296 19.07 3.87 -10.62
C GLU A 296 19.69 5.13 -10.00
N ALA A 297 19.34 6.30 -10.51
CA ALA A 297 19.82 7.59 -10.02
C ALA A 297 19.21 8.01 -8.66
N GLU A 298 18.15 7.37 -8.19
CA GLU A 298 17.46 7.70 -6.94
C GLU A 298 17.37 6.44 -6.04
N PRO A 299 18.38 6.16 -5.21
CA PRO A 299 18.39 4.98 -4.35
C PRO A 299 17.23 4.99 -3.36
N GLY A 300 16.62 3.84 -3.16
CA GLY A 300 15.49 3.63 -2.24
C GLY A 300 14.21 3.19 -2.97
N THR A 301 13.21 2.82 -2.20
CA THR A 301 11.92 2.39 -2.73
C THR A 301 11.10 3.56 -3.26
N ALA A 302 10.12 3.30 -4.14
CA ALA A 302 9.22 4.33 -4.67
C ALA A 302 8.46 5.05 -3.53
N SER A 303 8.04 4.33 -2.48
CA SER A 303 7.42 4.91 -1.28
C SER A 303 8.36 5.87 -0.53
N HIS A 304 9.65 5.57 -0.45
CA HIS A 304 10.63 6.46 0.16
C HIS A 304 10.83 7.73 -0.69
N ARG A 305 10.99 7.56 -2.01
CA ARG A 305 11.06 8.67 -2.97
C ARG A 305 9.82 9.56 -2.89
N TYR A 306 8.64 8.96 -2.86
CA TYR A 306 7.38 9.66 -2.68
C TYR A 306 7.33 10.47 -1.38
N CYS A 307 7.63 9.84 -0.24
CA CYS A 307 7.66 10.52 1.05
C CYS A 307 8.60 11.74 1.05
N ASN A 308 9.80 11.60 0.47
CA ASN A 308 10.75 12.70 0.35
C ASN A 308 10.23 13.83 -0.56
N THR A 309 9.56 13.47 -1.66
CA THR A 309 9.00 14.46 -2.60
C THR A 309 7.86 15.23 -1.95
N ILE A 310 6.92 14.55 -1.31
CA ILE A 310 5.81 15.20 -0.60
C ILE A 310 6.31 16.09 0.54
N GLN A 311 7.36 15.69 1.28
CA GLN A 311 7.98 16.54 2.30
C GLN A 311 8.65 17.80 1.68
N ARG A 312 9.25 17.68 0.49
CA ARG A 312 9.76 18.84 -0.26
C ARG A 312 8.63 19.79 -0.67
N PHE A 313 7.50 19.25 -1.15
CA PHE A 313 6.32 20.04 -1.49
C PHE A 313 5.76 20.77 -0.27
N TYR A 314 5.65 20.08 0.87
CA TYR A 314 5.25 20.70 2.12
C TYR A 314 6.14 21.88 2.51
N LYS A 315 7.46 21.69 2.49
CA LYS A 315 8.40 22.78 2.84
C LYS A 315 8.26 23.99 1.93
N ARG A 316 8.04 23.78 0.62
CA ARG A 316 7.90 24.86 -0.37
C ARG A 316 6.54 25.56 -0.33
N ASN A 317 5.50 24.84 0.04
CA ASN A 317 4.10 25.32 0.08
C ASN A 317 3.54 25.36 1.50
N LYS A 318 4.41 25.53 2.51
CA LYS A 318 4.05 25.37 3.92
C LYS A 318 2.83 26.22 4.31
N GLN A 319 2.78 27.47 3.93
CA GLN A 319 1.68 28.38 4.28
C GLN A 319 0.33 27.84 3.74
N LYS A 320 0.27 27.45 2.46
CA LYS A 320 -0.95 26.94 1.84
C LYS A 320 -1.41 25.60 2.44
N ILE A 321 -0.45 24.72 2.78
CA ILE A 321 -0.76 23.40 3.33
C ILE A 321 -1.18 23.50 4.81
N ASP A 322 -0.55 24.38 5.58
CA ASP A 322 -0.85 24.55 7.01
C ASP A 322 -2.29 25.06 7.26
N GLU A 323 -2.96 25.64 6.26
CA GLU A 323 -4.38 26.03 6.34
C GLU A 323 -5.31 24.80 6.49
N TYR A 324 -4.85 23.62 6.03
CA TYR A 324 -5.61 22.37 6.05
C TYR A 324 -5.22 21.43 7.19
N ILE A 325 -4.15 21.72 7.95
CA ILE A 325 -3.63 20.83 9.00
C ILE A 325 -3.85 21.46 10.38
N ARG A 326 -4.45 20.69 11.30
CA ARG A 326 -4.80 21.17 12.63
C ARG A 326 -3.65 21.14 13.63
N ALA A 327 -2.79 20.12 13.56
CA ALA A 327 -1.72 19.89 14.54
C ALA A 327 -0.32 20.16 14.01
N ASN A 328 -0.18 20.73 12.82
CA ASN A 328 1.10 21.02 12.16
C ASN A 328 2.03 19.78 12.02
N HIS A 329 1.44 18.59 11.90
CA HIS A 329 2.19 17.36 11.71
C HIS A 329 1.85 16.69 10.37
N PHE A 330 2.33 17.32 9.30
CA PHE A 330 2.16 16.80 7.95
C PHE A 330 3.04 15.58 7.70
N HIS A 331 2.42 14.48 7.25
CA HIS A 331 3.14 13.27 6.84
C HIS A 331 2.34 12.51 5.78
N PRO A 332 2.97 11.94 4.73
CA PRO A 332 2.27 11.19 3.67
C PRO A 332 1.38 10.04 4.17
N HIS A 333 1.68 9.47 5.34
CA HIS A 333 0.80 8.47 5.96
C HIS A 333 -0.60 9.00 6.31
N GLY A 334 -0.75 10.33 6.40
CA GLY A 334 -2.05 11.01 6.56
C GLY A 334 -3.00 10.81 5.40
N THR A 335 -2.51 10.45 4.18
CA THR A 335 -3.32 10.16 2.99
C THR A 335 -4.33 9.05 3.27
N ARG A 336 -3.87 7.91 3.75
CA ARG A 336 -4.74 6.77 4.09
C ARG A 336 -5.76 7.11 5.19
N LYS A 337 -5.32 7.86 6.22
CA LYS A 337 -6.19 8.31 7.31
C LYS A 337 -7.26 9.28 6.79
N GLY A 338 -6.89 10.18 5.89
CA GLY A 338 -7.80 11.13 5.26
C GLY A 338 -8.83 10.47 4.36
N ALA A 339 -8.41 9.53 3.51
CA ALA A 339 -9.30 8.74 2.67
C ALA A 339 -10.34 7.98 3.50
N ALA A 340 -9.93 7.34 4.60
CA ALA A 340 -10.85 6.68 5.52
C ALA A 340 -11.84 7.64 6.19
N ILE A 341 -11.39 8.82 6.60
CA ILE A 341 -12.28 9.86 7.18
C ILE A 341 -13.25 10.38 6.11
N ARG A 342 -12.78 10.61 4.88
CA ARG A 342 -13.64 11.00 3.75
C ARG A 342 -14.75 9.97 3.55
N ALA A 343 -14.41 8.69 3.55
CA ALA A 343 -15.35 7.59 3.37
C ALA A 343 -16.35 7.45 4.51
N SER A 344 -15.94 7.67 5.77
CA SER A 344 -16.75 7.44 6.97
C SER A 344 -17.57 8.65 7.43
N SER A 345 -17.12 9.87 7.14
CA SER A 345 -17.72 11.10 7.67
C SER A 345 -17.53 12.34 6.79
N GLY A 346 -16.95 12.17 5.60
CA GLY A 346 -16.73 13.30 4.67
C GLY A 346 -17.95 13.69 3.84
N THR A 347 -19.03 12.91 3.91
CA THR A 347 -20.29 13.17 3.21
C THR A 347 -21.48 12.84 4.12
N THR A 348 -22.66 13.31 3.77
CA THR A 348 -23.92 12.96 4.46
C THR A 348 -24.33 11.49 4.25
N LEU A 349 -23.74 10.84 3.25
CA LEU A 349 -23.96 9.43 2.90
C LEU A 349 -22.63 8.69 2.99
N PRO A 350 -22.20 8.27 4.20
CA PRO A 350 -20.93 7.56 4.38
C PRO A 350 -21.00 6.14 3.81
N ALA A 351 -19.85 5.61 3.41
CA ALA A 351 -19.73 4.21 3.07
C ALA A 351 -19.90 3.31 4.32
N SER A 352 -20.28 2.06 4.13
CA SER A 352 -20.42 1.12 5.23
C SER A 352 -19.05 0.89 5.92
N LEU A 353 -19.06 0.71 7.25
CA LEU A 353 -17.83 0.42 8.00
C LEU A 353 -17.17 -0.88 7.52
N ALA A 354 -17.95 -1.85 7.05
CA ALA A 354 -17.44 -3.09 6.47
C ALA A 354 -16.64 -2.81 5.18
N ALA A 355 -17.18 -2.04 4.24
CA ALA A 355 -16.48 -1.67 3.01
C ALA A 355 -15.19 -0.89 3.31
N ILE A 356 -15.25 0.06 4.26
CA ILE A 356 -14.07 0.84 4.68
C ILE A 356 -13.02 -0.07 5.31
N ALA A 357 -13.42 -1.00 6.17
CA ALA A 357 -12.51 -1.92 6.86
C ALA A 357 -11.85 -2.89 5.86
N ASN A 358 -12.63 -3.46 4.94
CA ASN A 358 -12.12 -4.35 3.89
C ASN A 358 -11.13 -3.63 2.99
N ARG A 359 -11.50 -2.47 2.42
CA ARG A 359 -10.59 -1.67 1.59
C ARG A 359 -9.35 -1.22 2.34
N GLY A 360 -9.49 -0.90 3.62
CA GLY A 360 -8.41 -0.54 4.52
C GLY A 360 -7.61 -1.75 5.02
N GLU A 361 -7.99 -3.00 4.70
CA GLU A 361 -7.35 -4.22 5.20
C GLU A 361 -7.22 -4.20 6.73
N TRP A 362 -8.28 -3.76 7.42
CA TRP A 362 -8.32 -3.72 8.88
C TRP A 362 -9.09 -4.92 9.41
N THR A 363 -8.46 -5.66 10.32
CA THR A 363 -9.15 -6.71 11.07
C THR A 363 -10.10 -6.07 12.07
N VAL A 364 -11.40 -6.18 11.85
CA VAL A 364 -12.42 -5.57 12.72
C VAL A 364 -12.90 -6.57 13.77
N SER A 365 -13.19 -7.79 13.39
CA SER A 365 -13.40 -8.96 14.25
C SER A 365 -13.60 -10.18 13.36
N MET A 366 -13.51 -11.39 13.96
CA MET A 366 -13.79 -12.65 13.28
C MET A 366 -15.20 -12.68 12.65
N MET A 367 -16.16 -11.97 13.24
CA MET A 367 -17.52 -11.87 12.72
C MET A 367 -17.58 -11.14 11.37
N PHE A 368 -16.80 -10.06 11.18
CA PHE A 368 -16.72 -9.35 9.92
C PHE A 368 -16.04 -10.19 8.84
N ASP A 369 -14.96 -10.89 9.20
CA ASP A 369 -14.21 -11.73 8.25
C ASP A 369 -15.06 -12.93 7.76
N VAL A 370 -15.89 -13.51 8.62
CA VAL A 370 -16.65 -14.74 8.32
C VAL A 370 -18.04 -14.46 7.71
N TYR A 371 -18.75 -13.44 8.22
CA TYR A 371 -20.16 -13.24 7.87
C TYR A 371 -20.42 -12.06 6.93
N LEU A 372 -19.57 -11.03 6.94
CA LEU A 372 -19.80 -9.84 6.12
C LEU A 372 -18.93 -9.80 4.85
N GLY A 373 -17.88 -10.60 4.79
CA GLY A 373 -17.06 -10.78 3.60
C GLY A 373 -16.79 -9.52 2.77
N PHE A 374 -16.27 -9.70 1.57
CA PHE A 374 -16.19 -8.65 0.57
C PHE A 374 -17.55 -8.47 -0.12
N ALA A 375 -18.13 -7.28 0.00
CA ALA A 375 -19.34 -6.89 -0.70
C ALA A 375 -18.96 -5.89 -1.79
N GLU A 376 -18.86 -6.36 -3.03
CA GLU A 376 -18.45 -5.57 -4.18
C GLU A 376 -19.24 -4.26 -4.35
N PRO A 377 -20.59 -4.22 -4.25
CA PRO A 377 -21.34 -2.97 -4.35
C PRO A 377 -20.95 -1.93 -3.29
N GLY A 378 -20.57 -2.38 -2.08
CA GLY A 378 -20.09 -1.49 -1.02
C GLY A 378 -18.73 -0.89 -1.33
N ASP A 379 -17.82 -1.67 -1.96
CA ASP A 379 -16.52 -1.19 -2.39
C ASP A 379 -16.63 -0.28 -3.61
N GLN A 380 -17.52 -0.58 -4.55
CA GLN A 380 -17.82 0.28 -5.69
C GLN A 380 -18.37 1.65 -5.25
N TYR A 381 -19.31 1.67 -4.32
CA TYR A 381 -19.79 2.92 -3.71
C TYR A 381 -18.65 3.71 -3.06
N LEU A 382 -17.83 3.03 -2.25
CA LEU A 382 -16.67 3.62 -1.58
C LEU A 382 -15.66 4.18 -2.59
N GLY A 383 -15.38 3.45 -3.66
CA GLY A 383 -14.47 3.88 -4.73
C GLY A 383 -14.89 5.19 -5.38
N ARG A 384 -16.20 5.36 -5.65
CA ARG A 384 -16.77 6.61 -6.19
C ARG A 384 -16.62 7.78 -5.23
N LEU A 385 -16.86 7.56 -3.92
CA LEU A 385 -16.61 8.59 -2.90
C LEU A 385 -15.16 9.05 -2.86
N LEU A 386 -14.22 8.10 -2.97
CA LEU A 386 -12.78 8.40 -2.97
C LEU A 386 -12.33 9.09 -4.25
N ALA A 387 -12.97 8.80 -5.38
CA ALA A 387 -12.77 9.55 -6.62
C ALA A 387 -13.25 11.01 -6.53
N GLY A 388 -13.93 11.39 -5.46
CA GLY A 388 -14.43 12.75 -5.25
C GLY A 388 -15.83 13.00 -5.81
N LEU A 389 -16.54 11.95 -6.26
CA LEU A 389 -17.91 12.07 -6.73
C LEU A 389 -18.85 12.33 -5.55
N ASP A 390 -19.86 13.19 -5.77
CA ASP A 390 -20.82 13.58 -4.73
C ASP A 390 -22.03 12.64 -4.75
N PRO A 391 -22.27 11.84 -3.69
CA PRO A 391 -23.37 10.88 -3.65
C PRO A 391 -24.76 11.52 -3.61
N ASN A 392 -24.85 12.84 -3.47
CA ASN A 392 -26.13 13.57 -3.52
C ASN A 392 -26.48 14.09 -4.92
N LYS A 393 -25.63 13.84 -5.92
CA LYS A 393 -25.81 14.33 -7.30
C LYS A 393 -25.97 13.16 -8.29
N GLY A 394 -26.68 13.39 -9.38
CA GLY A 394 -26.78 12.45 -10.49
C GLY A 394 -25.42 12.06 -11.07
N SER A 395 -24.47 12.98 -11.07
CA SER A 395 -23.07 12.74 -11.49
C SER A 395 -22.31 11.67 -10.69
N PHE A 396 -22.83 11.21 -9.53
CA PHE A 396 -22.24 10.09 -8.79
C PHE A 396 -22.26 8.79 -9.59
N SER A 397 -23.26 8.60 -10.47
CA SER A 397 -23.40 7.44 -11.36
C SER A 397 -22.67 7.61 -12.70
N CYS A 398 -21.78 8.60 -12.82
CA CYS A 398 -21.05 8.81 -14.07
C CYS A 398 -20.20 7.58 -14.44
N ILE A 399 -20.08 7.38 -15.74
CA ILE A 399 -19.21 6.38 -16.35
C ILE A 399 -17.88 7.05 -16.70
N PRO A 400 -16.75 6.34 -16.62
CA PRO A 400 -15.47 6.92 -17.03
C PRO A 400 -15.52 7.33 -18.50
N PRO A 401 -14.93 8.47 -18.90
CA PRO A 401 -14.75 8.81 -20.30
C PRO A 401 -14.10 7.65 -21.05
N HIS A 402 -14.72 7.23 -22.13
CA HIS A 402 -14.26 6.10 -22.93
C HIS A 402 -14.59 6.28 -24.40
N PHE A 403 -13.88 5.54 -25.25
CA PHE A 403 -14.13 5.55 -26.69
C PHE A 403 -15.37 4.71 -27.05
N THR A 404 -16.14 5.21 -27.99
CA THR A 404 -17.28 4.48 -28.60
C THR A 404 -16.81 3.30 -29.44
N GLU A 405 -15.57 3.37 -29.95
CA GLU A 405 -14.90 2.34 -30.75
C GLU A 405 -13.70 1.78 -30.00
N GLY A 406 -13.07 0.75 -30.51
CA GLY A 406 -11.88 0.14 -29.92
C GLY A 406 -10.67 0.23 -30.82
N MET A 407 -9.75 -0.73 -30.65
CA MET A 407 -8.50 -0.82 -31.41
C MET A 407 -8.69 -1.10 -32.92
N GLU A 408 -9.93 -1.34 -33.36
CA GLU A 408 -10.32 -1.40 -34.76
C GLU A 408 -10.33 -0.03 -35.45
N ASN A 409 -10.41 1.07 -34.68
CA ASN A 409 -10.33 2.43 -35.21
C ASN A 409 -8.85 2.84 -35.33
N ASP A 410 -8.47 3.32 -36.51
CA ASP A 410 -7.08 3.67 -36.83
C ASP A 410 -6.54 4.83 -35.97
N ASP A 411 -7.35 5.84 -35.66
CA ASP A 411 -6.93 6.97 -34.82
C ASP A 411 -6.67 6.52 -33.38
N ILE A 412 -7.51 5.62 -32.83
CA ILE A 412 -7.32 5.04 -31.50
C ILE A 412 -6.04 4.19 -31.48
N LYS A 413 -5.84 3.37 -32.50
CA LYS A 413 -4.66 2.52 -32.63
C LYS A 413 -3.39 3.37 -32.72
N GLU A 414 -3.38 4.42 -33.57
CA GLU A 414 -2.26 5.36 -33.67
C GLU A 414 -1.95 6.00 -32.31
N ALA A 415 -2.96 6.48 -31.59
CA ALA A 415 -2.77 7.13 -30.31
C ALA A 415 -2.23 6.18 -29.23
N MET A 416 -2.71 4.92 -29.20
CA MET A 416 -2.20 3.89 -28.30
C MET A 416 -0.73 3.57 -28.58
N GLU A 417 -0.37 3.42 -29.86
CA GLU A 417 1.04 3.21 -30.26
C GLU A 417 1.91 4.40 -29.91
N LEU A 418 1.45 5.63 -30.15
CA LEU A 418 2.20 6.84 -29.82
C LEU A 418 2.44 7.01 -28.30
N CYS A 419 1.42 6.73 -27.50
CA CYS A 419 1.48 7.00 -26.06
C CYS A 419 2.07 5.83 -25.25
N PHE A 420 1.88 4.58 -25.69
CA PHE A 420 2.14 3.39 -24.87
C PHE A 420 2.89 2.27 -25.58
N LYS A 421 3.51 2.55 -26.74
CA LYS A 421 4.21 1.54 -27.55
C LYS A 421 5.17 0.68 -26.72
N GLY A 422 6.03 1.31 -25.92
CA GLY A 422 7.03 0.59 -25.12
C GLY A 422 6.42 -0.39 -24.11
N ILE A 423 5.23 -0.07 -23.55
CA ILE A 423 4.50 -1.00 -22.69
C ILE A 423 3.83 -2.08 -23.54
N MET A 424 3.16 -1.69 -24.64
CA MET A 424 2.44 -2.60 -25.50
C MET A 424 3.36 -3.64 -26.16
N ASP A 425 4.54 -3.23 -26.65
CA ASP A 425 5.53 -4.13 -27.23
C ASP A 425 6.02 -5.20 -26.24
N LYS A 426 6.05 -4.88 -24.93
CA LYS A 426 6.43 -5.84 -23.88
C LYS A 426 5.27 -6.78 -23.51
N VAL A 427 4.04 -6.30 -23.62
CA VAL A 427 2.83 -7.08 -23.42
C VAL A 427 2.59 -8.03 -24.61
N ASP A 428 2.96 -7.62 -25.83
CA ASP A 428 2.79 -8.42 -27.06
C ASP A 428 3.99 -9.33 -27.36
N GLY A 429 5.14 -9.11 -26.70
CA GLY A 429 6.33 -9.94 -26.91
C GLY A 429 6.07 -11.40 -26.59
N ASP A 430 6.50 -12.30 -27.49
CA ASP A 430 6.40 -13.75 -27.32
C ASP A 430 7.26 -14.20 -26.12
N ILE A 431 6.67 -14.18 -24.94
CA ILE A 431 7.18 -14.99 -23.83
C ILE A 431 6.56 -16.37 -24.00
N VAL A 432 7.17 -17.14 -24.84
CA VAL A 432 6.99 -18.59 -24.81
C VAL A 432 7.82 -19.02 -23.61
N ASP A 433 7.18 -19.21 -22.45
CA ASP A 433 7.79 -19.96 -21.35
C ASP A 433 7.94 -21.39 -21.85
N ILE A 434 9.13 -21.69 -22.36
CA ILE A 434 9.55 -23.03 -22.71
C ILE A 434 10.07 -23.61 -21.39
N ASP A 435 9.50 -24.72 -20.95
CA ASP A 435 10.02 -25.47 -19.81
C ASP A 435 11.43 -26.03 -20.11
N ASP A 436 12.11 -26.52 -19.10
CA ASP A 436 13.46 -27.13 -19.24
C ASP A 436 13.51 -28.31 -20.26
N ASN A 437 12.37 -28.79 -20.75
CA ASN A 437 12.21 -29.83 -21.74
C ASN A 437 11.87 -29.31 -23.15
N GLY A 438 11.68 -28.00 -23.31
CA GLY A 438 11.36 -27.39 -24.60
C GLY A 438 9.86 -27.42 -24.97
N GLU A 439 8.96 -27.72 -24.02
CA GLU A 439 7.51 -27.71 -24.22
C GLU A 439 6.86 -26.39 -23.74
N ILE A 440 5.86 -25.93 -24.50
CA ILE A 440 5.09 -24.70 -24.17
C ILE A 440 4.17 -25.02 -22.99
N ASN A 441 4.32 -24.28 -21.88
CA ASN A 441 3.41 -24.38 -20.74
C ASN A 441 2.08 -23.67 -21.08
N GLU A 442 1.07 -24.43 -21.52
CA GLU A 442 -0.22 -23.91 -21.95
C GLU A 442 -1.01 -23.20 -20.83
N ASP A 443 -0.79 -23.54 -19.57
CA ASP A 443 -1.46 -22.91 -18.43
C ASP A 443 -0.91 -21.49 -18.18
N ASN A 444 0.40 -21.33 -18.27
CA ASN A 444 1.05 -20.00 -18.19
C ASN A 444 0.69 -19.14 -19.42
N ALA A 445 0.57 -19.74 -20.60
CA ALA A 445 0.18 -19.01 -21.80
C ALA A 445 -1.25 -18.44 -21.71
N ARG A 446 -2.18 -19.13 -21.04
CA ARG A 446 -3.57 -18.63 -20.82
C ARG A 446 -3.62 -17.52 -19.77
N GLU A 447 -2.86 -17.63 -18.69
CA GLU A 447 -2.76 -16.57 -17.70
C GLU A 447 -2.11 -15.30 -18.28
N ASP A 448 -1.02 -15.45 -19.05
CA ASP A 448 -0.35 -14.34 -19.72
C ASP A 448 -1.25 -13.65 -20.76
N PHE A 449 -2.07 -14.39 -21.50
CA PHE A 449 -3.02 -13.82 -22.45
C PHE A 449 -4.09 -12.95 -21.75
N GLY A 450 -4.59 -13.39 -20.60
CA GLY A 450 -5.53 -12.62 -19.77
C GLY A 450 -4.93 -11.33 -19.22
N LEU A 451 -3.68 -11.37 -18.75
CA LEU A 451 -2.94 -10.21 -18.26
C LEU A 451 -2.70 -9.17 -19.37
N ARG A 452 -2.28 -9.61 -20.55
CA ARG A 452 -2.07 -8.77 -21.74
C ARG A 452 -3.35 -8.03 -22.16
N SER A 453 -4.46 -8.72 -22.20
CA SER A 453 -5.78 -8.14 -22.52
C SER A 453 -6.18 -7.07 -21.49
N ASN A 454 -5.95 -7.33 -20.19
CA ASN A 454 -6.25 -6.38 -19.12
C ASN A 454 -5.38 -5.13 -19.17
N THR A 455 -4.08 -5.27 -19.42
CA THR A 455 -3.17 -4.13 -19.52
C THR A 455 -3.54 -3.22 -20.69
N LYS A 456 -3.83 -3.78 -21.87
CA LYS A 456 -4.29 -3.00 -23.02
C LYS A 456 -5.61 -2.29 -22.73
N ALA A 457 -6.59 -2.98 -22.13
CA ALA A 457 -7.86 -2.39 -21.75
C ALA A 457 -7.69 -1.24 -20.75
N MET A 458 -6.79 -1.40 -19.77
CA MET A 458 -6.44 -0.34 -18.82
C MET A 458 -5.84 0.88 -19.53
N LEU A 459 -4.86 0.68 -20.42
CA LEU A 459 -4.22 1.76 -21.16
C LEU A 459 -5.21 2.50 -22.06
N LEU A 460 -6.13 1.78 -22.70
CA LEU A 460 -7.19 2.37 -23.51
C LEU A 460 -8.12 3.26 -22.67
N ARG A 461 -8.48 2.84 -21.46
CA ARG A 461 -9.26 3.65 -20.51
C ARG A 461 -8.49 4.90 -20.06
N CYS A 462 -7.20 4.73 -19.78
CA CYS A 462 -6.34 5.87 -19.43
C CYS A 462 -6.28 6.88 -20.59
N LEU A 463 -6.12 6.40 -21.84
CA LEU A 463 -6.13 7.26 -23.02
C LEU A 463 -7.45 8.02 -23.18
N GLY A 464 -8.60 7.34 -23.02
CA GLY A 464 -9.92 7.98 -23.08
C GLY A 464 -10.06 9.12 -22.07
N CYS A 465 -9.63 8.91 -20.82
CA CYS A 465 -9.63 9.96 -19.80
C CYS A 465 -8.62 11.09 -20.10
N MET A 466 -7.45 10.78 -20.67
CA MET A 466 -6.48 11.80 -21.10
C MET A 466 -7.02 12.67 -22.22
N VAL A 467 -7.71 12.08 -23.22
CA VAL A 467 -8.36 12.80 -24.31
C VAL A 467 -9.50 13.67 -23.78
N HIS A 468 -10.33 13.14 -22.88
CA HIS A 468 -11.39 13.89 -22.22
C HIS A 468 -10.89 15.15 -21.51
N HIS A 469 -9.82 15.03 -20.74
CA HIS A 469 -9.20 16.12 -19.98
C HIS A 469 -8.14 16.90 -20.76
N SER A 470 -8.05 16.69 -22.06
CA SER A 470 -6.96 17.28 -22.85
C SER A 470 -6.94 18.81 -22.86
N ASP A 471 -8.12 19.47 -22.75
CA ASP A 471 -8.20 20.93 -22.74
C ASP A 471 -7.54 21.50 -21.47
N GLU A 472 -7.78 20.88 -20.31
CA GLU A 472 -7.15 21.25 -19.06
C GLU A 472 -5.66 20.97 -19.09
N LEU A 473 -5.23 19.83 -19.66
CA LEU A 473 -3.81 19.49 -19.79
C LEU A 473 -3.09 20.47 -20.73
N LEU A 474 -3.69 20.84 -21.88
CA LEU A 474 -3.17 21.84 -22.80
C LEU A 474 -3.10 23.23 -22.16
N LYS A 475 -4.08 23.59 -21.33
CA LYS A 475 -4.06 24.83 -20.56
C LYS A 475 -2.85 24.88 -19.62
N VAL A 476 -2.54 23.80 -18.91
CA VAL A 476 -1.33 23.71 -18.05
C VAL A 476 -0.06 23.90 -18.88
N ILE A 477 0.02 23.34 -20.09
CA ILE A 477 1.16 23.53 -21.00
C ILE A 477 1.31 25.01 -21.36
N SER A 478 0.20 25.66 -21.73
CA SER A 478 0.20 27.06 -22.15
C SER A 478 0.57 28.02 -21.00
N GLU A 479 0.06 27.79 -19.80
CA GLU A 479 0.36 28.57 -18.61
C GLU A 479 1.84 28.46 -18.18
N ASN A 480 2.53 27.41 -18.60
CA ASN A 480 3.95 27.18 -18.37
C ASN A 480 4.84 27.46 -19.63
N ASN A 481 4.33 28.23 -20.58
CA ASN A 481 5.05 28.60 -21.82
C ASN A 481 5.62 27.38 -22.59
N GLY A 482 4.93 26.26 -22.59
CA GLY A 482 5.33 25.02 -23.23
C GLY A 482 6.41 24.20 -22.48
N ALA A 483 6.89 24.66 -21.35
CA ALA A 483 7.95 23.97 -20.60
C ALA A 483 7.43 22.86 -19.65
N HIS A 484 6.12 22.69 -19.53
CA HIS A 484 5.55 21.67 -18.67
C HIS A 484 5.74 20.27 -19.27
N PRO A 485 6.02 19.22 -18.45
CA PRO A 485 6.21 17.85 -18.94
C PRO A 485 5.04 17.28 -19.76
N PHE A 486 3.82 17.77 -19.59
CA PHE A 486 2.69 17.38 -20.44
C PHE A 486 2.94 17.67 -21.93
N ALA A 487 3.81 18.63 -22.27
CA ALA A 487 4.20 18.89 -23.65
C ALA A 487 4.97 17.73 -24.31
N SER A 488 5.47 16.76 -23.51
CA SER A 488 6.08 15.53 -24.04
C SER A 488 5.08 14.41 -24.30
N ILE A 489 3.82 14.59 -23.94
CA ILE A 489 2.76 13.59 -24.20
C ILE A 489 2.36 13.66 -25.67
N PRO A 490 2.60 12.60 -26.48
CA PRO A 490 2.49 12.68 -27.93
C PRO A 490 1.11 13.11 -28.44
N ILE A 491 0.05 12.60 -27.79
CA ILE A 491 -1.34 12.91 -28.20
C ILE A 491 -1.67 14.41 -28.07
N LEU A 492 -1.08 15.10 -27.06
CA LEU A 492 -1.30 16.54 -26.86
C LEU A 492 -0.54 17.41 -27.89
N THR A 493 0.41 16.84 -28.63
CA THR A 493 1.17 17.52 -29.66
C THR A 493 0.61 17.32 -31.09
N ARG A 494 -0.49 16.54 -31.23
CA ARG A 494 -1.11 16.21 -32.51
C ARG A 494 -2.57 16.69 -32.57
N PRO A 495 -2.80 17.97 -32.88
CA PRO A 495 -4.14 18.57 -32.75
C PRO A 495 -5.20 17.88 -33.63
N ASN A 496 -4.85 17.40 -34.83
CA ASN A 496 -5.81 16.73 -35.71
C ASN A 496 -6.22 15.37 -35.14
N LEU A 497 -5.27 14.55 -34.70
CA LEU A 497 -5.54 13.26 -34.09
C LEU A 497 -6.35 13.44 -32.80
N LEU A 498 -5.95 14.40 -31.96
CA LEU A 498 -6.67 14.72 -30.71
C LEU A 498 -8.12 15.17 -31.00
N HIS A 499 -8.33 15.97 -32.04
CA HIS A 499 -9.67 16.40 -32.45
C HIS A 499 -10.54 15.19 -32.85
N ASN A 500 -10.02 14.30 -33.69
CA ASN A 500 -10.74 13.09 -34.08
C ASN A 500 -11.10 12.22 -32.87
N LEU A 501 -10.14 11.99 -31.99
CA LEU A 501 -10.35 11.18 -30.79
C LEU A 501 -11.40 11.78 -29.84
N LYS A 502 -11.47 13.11 -29.72
CA LYS A 502 -12.52 13.78 -28.92
C LYS A 502 -13.91 13.47 -29.41
N GLN A 503 -14.12 13.30 -30.72
CA GLN A 503 -15.41 12.96 -31.29
C GLN A 503 -15.85 11.52 -30.93
N LEU A 504 -14.90 10.67 -30.58
CA LEU A 504 -15.13 9.27 -30.19
C LEU A 504 -15.31 9.10 -28.66
N ILE A 505 -15.16 10.15 -27.85
CA ILE A 505 -15.31 10.08 -26.41
C ILE A 505 -16.78 10.17 -26.01
N THR A 506 -17.19 9.27 -25.15
CA THR A 506 -18.52 9.29 -24.52
C THR A 506 -18.42 9.00 -23.01
N MET A 507 -19.43 9.39 -22.26
CA MET A 507 -19.68 8.98 -20.86
C MET A 507 -21.05 8.28 -20.73
N GLU A 508 -21.68 7.96 -21.85
CA GLU A 508 -22.92 7.20 -21.87
C GLU A 508 -22.65 5.69 -21.83
N PRO A 509 -23.57 4.89 -21.27
CA PRO A 509 -23.47 3.43 -21.32
C PRO A 509 -23.37 2.94 -22.76
N SER A 510 -22.55 1.92 -22.98
CA SER A 510 -22.36 1.28 -24.28
C SER A 510 -22.22 -0.23 -24.09
N ASP A 511 -22.18 -0.98 -25.19
CA ASP A 511 -21.89 -2.43 -25.12
C ASP A 511 -20.53 -2.73 -24.50
N ARG A 512 -19.62 -1.76 -24.48
CA ARG A 512 -18.28 -1.88 -23.92
C ARG A 512 -18.17 -1.49 -22.45
N ILE A 513 -19.11 -0.65 -21.97
CA ILE A 513 -19.17 -0.21 -20.58
C ILE A 513 -20.61 -0.14 -20.11
N GLN A 514 -20.91 -0.93 -19.11
CA GLN A 514 -22.15 -0.86 -18.39
C GLN A 514 -21.92 -0.29 -16.99
N LEU A 515 -22.91 0.41 -16.47
CA LEU A 515 -22.86 0.91 -15.11
C LEU A 515 -22.88 -0.27 -14.14
N ALA A 516 -21.87 -0.34 -13.27
CA ALA A 516 -21.79 -1.37 -12.24
C ALA A 516 -22.82 -1.11 -11.12
N THR A 517 -22.96 -2.09 -10.23
CA THR A 517 -23.78 -1.96 -9.01
C THR A 517 -23.15 -0.98 -8.00
N GLY A 518 -23.77 -0.76 -6.86
CA GLY A 518 -23.26 0.15 -5.82
C GLY A 518 -23.73 1.60 -5.98
N ILE A 519 -24.66 1.87 -6.90
CA ILE A 519 -25.32 3.17 -7.06
C ILE A 519 -26.58 3.21 -6.17
N PRO A 520 -26.67 4.16 -5.22
CA PRO A 520 -27.86 4.31 -4.40
C PRO A 520 -29.09 4.75 -5.24
N PRO A 521 -30.29 4.25 -4.92
CA PRO A 521 -31.51 4.55 -5.72
C PRO A 521 -31.82 6.05 -5.85
N HIS A 522 -31.50 6.87 -4.87
CA HIS A 522 -31.72 8.32 -4.91
C HIS A 522 -30.84 9.02 -5.95
N VAL A 523 -29.69 8.45 -6.31
CA VAL A 523 -28.80 9.00 -7.35
C VAL A 523 -29.47 8.91 -8.73
N GLU A 524 -30.17 7.82 -9.00
CA GLU A 524 -30.95 7.67 -10.23
C GLU A 524 -32.11 8.69 -10.31
N ALA A 525 -32.75 8.96 -9.16
CA ALA A 525 -33.78 10.00 -9.09
C ALA A 525 -33.16 11.41 -9.28
N ALA A 526 -32.01 11.67 -8.71
CA ALA A 526 -31.28 12.93 -8.90
C ALA A 526 -30.86 13.11 -10.37
N LYS A 527 -30.35 12.07 -11.03
CA LYS A 527 -29.99 12.13 -12.45
C LYS A 527 -31.19 12.51 -13.33
N LYS A 528 -32.34 11.87 -13.11
CA LYS A 528 -33.59 12.21 -13.85
C LYS A 528 -34.06 13.65 -13.58
N LEU A 529 -33.83 14.15 -12.35
CA LEU A 529 -34.19 15.52 -12.01
C LEU A 529 -33.26 16.52 -12.72
N ASP A 530 -31.95 16.24 -12.75
CA ASP A 530 -30.97 17.05 -13.48
C ASP A 530 -31.32 17.11 -14.97
N GLU A 531 -31.64 15.97 -15.61
CA GLU A 531 -32.09 15.87 -17.01
C GLU A 531 -33.35 16.71 -17.27
N LEU A 532 -34.32 16.70 -16.34
CA LEU A 532 -35.54 17.51 -16.47
C LEU A 532 -35.24 19.00 -16.35
N VAL A 533 -34.34 19.40 -15.48
CA VAL A 533 -33.90 20.80 -15.33
C VAL A 533 -33.24 21.30 -16.61
N ASP A 534 -32.35 20.50 -17.18
CA ASP A 534 -31.66 20.84 -18.45
C ASP A 534 -32.67 20.99 -19.61
N LEU A 535 -33.67 20.09 -19.72
CA LEU A 535 -34.74 20.22 -20.72
C LEU A 535 -35.55 21.50 -20.53
N VAL A 536 -35.91 21.84 -19.31
CA VAL A 536 -36.68 23.10 -19.03
C VAL A 536 -35.82 24.32 -19.34
N GLU A 537 -34.54 24.31 -19.09
CA GLU A 537 -33.63 25.41 -19.42
C GLU A 537 -33.47 25.55 -20.95
N LEU A 538 -33.36 24.45 -21.68
CA LEU A 538 -33.30 24.42 -23.14
C LEU A 538 -34.56 25.05 -23.72
N GLU A 539 -35.74 24.58 -23.31
CA GLU A 539 -37.03 25.16 -23.77
C GLU A 539 -37.15 26.65 -23.45
N ARG A 540 -36.64 27.10 -22.31
CA ARG A 540 -36.64 28.53 -21.96
C ARG A 540 -35.70 29.35 -22.85
N SER A 541 -34.60 28.75 -23.29
CA SER A 541 -33.63 29.41 -24.21
C SER A 541 -34.18 29.52 -25.62
N GLU A 542 -34.93 28.53 -26.09
CA GLU A 542 -35.57 28.53 -27.41
C GLU A 542 -36.79 29.48 -27.50
N ARG A 543 -37.40 29.80 -26.36
CA ARG A 543 -38.53 30.75 -26.30
C ARG A 543 -38.08 32.22 -26.17
N LYS A 544 -36.80 32.50 -25.98
CA LYS A 544 -36.17 33.84 -26.00
C LYS A 544 -35.58 34.18 -27.34
#